data_871a5d61089208b95b37a3b64e1aae63
#
_entry.id   871a5d61089208b95b37a3b64e1aae63
#
_cell.length_a   1.000
_cell.length_b   1.000
_cell.length_c   1.000
_cell.angle_alpha   90.00
_cell.angle_beta   90.00
_cell.angle_gamma   90.00
#
_symmetry.space_group_name_H-M   'P 1'
#
loop_
_entity.id
_entity.type
_entity.pdbx_description
1 polymer ?
#
loop_
_entity_poly.entity_id
_entity_poly.type
_entity_poly.pdbx_seq_one_letter_code
_entity_poly.pdbx_strand_id
1 'polypeptide(L)'
;MKNRPLLILFAAVLMAIAVAYAYFRWNQAPESLAQKDPDFQIKANTLLEEFQSNSAKSQPLYLNRILEIEGRCESIENQGDSLFFVYIGSYNGASVLCQLEKGLDPLPPVGQNLRCKGLCTGYDDLTGGASMDRCVLVNFP
;
A
#
# COMPACT_ATOMS: atom_id res chain seq x y z
N MET A 1 -3.98 -54.57 -14.69
CA MET A 1 -3.77 -54.39 -13.24
C MET A 1 -2.31 -54.13 -12.84
N LYS A 2 -1.37 -54.27 -13.71
CA LYS A 2 0.07 -54.07 -13.43
C LYS A 2 0.49 -52.58 -13.26
N ASN A 3 -0.36 -51.62 -13.64
CA ASN A 3 0.01 -50.19 -13.69
C ASN A 3 -0.58 -49.34 -12.54
N ARG A 4 -1.28 -49.98 -11.57
CA ARG A 4 -1.84 -49.25 -10.41
C ARG A 4 -0.78 -48.51 -9.56
N PRO A 5 0.37 -49.14 -9.23
CA PRO A 5 1.40 -48.43 -8.46
C PRO A 5 2.01 -47.27 -9.25
N LEU A 6 2.15 -47.38 -10.56
CA LEU A 6 2.68 -46.35 -11.42
C LEU A 6 1.74 -45.13 -11.49
N LEU A 7 0.42 -45.38 -11.57
CA LEU A 7 -0.61 -44.30 -11.55
C LEU A 7 -0.64 -43.59 -10.21
N ILE A 8 -0.51 -44.30 -9.10
CA ILE A 8 -0.46 -43.71 -7.76
C ILE A 8 0.79 -42.85 -7.60
N LEU A 9 1.93 -43.32 -8.09
CA LEU A 9 3.20 -42.61 -8.05
C LEU A 9 3.13 -41.32 -8.90
N PHE A 10 2.53 -41.38 -10.08
CA PHE A 10 2.32 -40.22 -10.95
C PHE A 10 1.38 -39.18 -10.30
N ALA A 11 0.28 -39.64 -9.69
CA ALA A 11 -0.65 -38.76 -8.96
C ALA A 11 0.03 -38.07 -7.76
N ALA A 12 0.86 -38.81 -7.01
CA ALA A 12 1.62 -38.26 -5.88
C ALA A 12 2.61 -37.18 -6.31
N VAL A 13 3.30 -37.37 -7.44
CA VAL A 13 4.23 -36.38 -8.00
C VAL A 13 3.50 -35.12 -8.45
N LEU A 14 2.35 -35.27 -9.13
CA LEU A 14 1.54 -34.13 -9.52
C LEU A 14 1.03 -33.33 -8.31
N MET A 15 0.60 -34.04 -7.27
CA MET A 15 0.15 -33.37 -6.03
C MET A 15 1.31 -32.65 -5.34
N ALA A 16 2.49 -33.22 -5.28
CA ALA A 16 3.67 -32.58 -4.71
C ALA A 16 4.06 -31.31 -5.48
N ILE A 17 4.00 -31.33 -6.81
CA ILE A 17 4.24 -30.16 -7.66
C ILE A 17 3.20 -29.08 -7.41
N ALA A 18 1.91 -29.43 -7.32
CA ALA A 18 0.82 -28.48 -7.05
C ALA A 18 0.99 -27.82 -5.68
N VAL A 19 1.33 -28.58 -4.65
CA VAL A 19 1.58 -28.07 -3.29
C VAL A 19 2.81 -27.14 -3.28
N ALA A 20 3.89 -27.57 -3.92
CA ALA A 20 5.10 -26.75 -4.02
C ALA A 20 4.84 -25.42 -4.77
N TYR A 21 4.07 -25.49 -5.86
CA TYR A 21 3.66 -24.29 -6.61
C TYR A 21 2.78 -23.37 -5.78
N ALA A 22 1.79 -23.90 -5.07
CA ALA A 22 0.92 -23.14 -4.20
C ALA A 22 1.71 -22.49 -3.05
N TYR A 23 2.64 -23.22 -2.44
CA TYR A 23 3.53 -22.73 -1.39
C TYR A 23 4.43 -21.59 -1.91
N PHE A 24 5.05 -21.78 -3.06
CA PHE A 24 5.90 -20.77 -3.69
C PHE A 24 5.11 -19.52 -4.03
N ARG A 25 3.92 -19.68 -4.60
CA ARG A 25 3.02 -18.58 -4.95
C ARG A 25 2.56 -17.79 -3.71
N TRP A 26 2.26 -18.51 -2.63
CA TRP A 26 1.84 -17.90 -1.37
C TRP A 26 2.98 -17.13 -0.68
N ASN A 27 4.20 -17.66 -0.79
CA ASN A 27 5.37 -17.08 -0.12
C ASN A 27 6.08 -15.98 -0.93
N GLN A 28 5.55 -15.63 -2.12
CA GLN A 28 6.03 -14.44 -2.84
C GLN A 28 5.64 -13.19 -2.06
N ALA A 29 6.67 -12.43 -1.63
CA ALA A 29 6.44 -11.11 -1.09
C ALA A 29 5.70 -10.25 -2.15
N PRO A 30 4.69 -9.46 -1.75
CA PRO A 30 4.02 -8.58 -2.68
C PRO A 30 5.05 -7.66 -3.34
N GLU A 31 4.92 -7.47 -4.65
CA GLU A 31 5.80 -6.56 -5.40
C GLU A 31 5.78 -5.18 -4.78
N SER A 32 6.95 -4.61 -4.57
CA SER A 32 7.07 -3.24 -4.10
C SER A 32 6.44 -2.26 -5.10
N LEU A 33 5.65 -1.33 -4.59
CA LEU A 33 5.06 -0.28 -5.43
C LEU A 33 6.09 0.75 -5.91
N ALA A 34 7.33 0.68 -5.43
CA ALA A 34 8.39 1.60 -5.83
C ALA A 34 8.63 1.61 -7.35
N GLN A 35 8.48 0.45 -7.99
CA GLN A 35 8.74 0.27 -9.43
C GLN A 35 7.48 0.39 -10.30
N LYS A 36 6.30 0.52 -9.70
CA LYS A 36 5.04 0.68 -10.44
C LYS A 36 4.75 2.15 -10.71
N ASP A 37 4.23 2.43 -11.90
CA ASP A 37 3.76 3.77 -12.21
C ASP A 37 2.48 4.07 -11.43
N PRO A 38 2.31 5.28 -10.90
CA PRO A 38 1.08 5.67 -10.24
C PRO A 38 -0.06 5.87 -11.24
N ASP A 39 -1.27 5.47 -10.86
CA ASP A 39 -2.47 5.76 -11.65
C ASP A 39 -2.81 7.25 -11.61
N PHE A 40 -2.54 7.90 -10.49
CA PHE A 40 -2.76 9.33 -10.28
C PHE A 40 -1.61 9.97 -9.50
N GLN A 41 -1.30 11.19 -9.86
CA GLN A 41 -0.42 12.08 -9.10
C GLN A 41 -1.24 13.27 -8.59
N ILE A 42 -1.37 13.41 -7.29
CA ILE A 42 -2.24 14.40 -6.67
C ILE A 42 -1.61 14.95 -5.39
N LYS A 43 -1.92 16.20 -5.06
CA LYS A 43 -1.53 16.74 -3.75
C LYS A 43 -2.41 16.13 -2.65
N ALA A 44 -1.81 15.86 -1.49
CA ALA A 44 -2.53 15.26 -0.36
C ALA A 44 -3.75 16.10 0.06
N ASN A 45 -3.61 17.42 0.12
CA ASN A 45 -4.71 18.32 0.47
C ASN A 45 -5.85 18.28 -0.56
N THR A 46 -5.51 18.21 -1.85
CA THR A 46 -6.51 18.10 -2.92
C THR A 46 -7.25 16.77 -2.85
N LEU A 47 -6.54 15.68 -2.59
CA LEU A 47 -7.16 14.36 -2.39
C LEU A 47 -8.16 14.37 -1.24
N LEU A 48 -7.78 14.95 -0.10
CA LEU A 48 -8.66 15.08 1.07
C LEU A 48 -9.87 15.98 0.77
N GLU A 49 -9.67 17.09 0.08
CA GLU A 49 -10.74 17.98 -0.34
C GLU A 49 -11.76 17.26 -1.25
N GLU A 50 -11.29 16.52 -2.24
CA GLU A 50 -12.16 15.76 -3.15
C GLU A 50 -12.95 14.69 -2.42
N PHE A 51 -12.33 13.96 -1.49
CA PHE A 51 -13.03 12.98 -0.66
C PHE A 51 -14.08 13.63 0.24
N GLN A 52 -13.74 14.74 0.90
CA GLN A 52 -14.67 15.43 1.80
C GLN A 52 -15.80 16.14 1.05
N SER A 53 -15.55 16.63 -0.15
CA SER A 53 -16.55 17.33 -0.98
C SER A 53 -17.56 16.36 -1.59
N ASN A 54 -17.10 15.20 -2.08
CA ASN A 54 -17.95 14.20 -2.72
C ASN A 54 -17.30 12.81 -2.64
N SER A 55 -17.43 12.17 -1.49
CA SER A 55 -16.87 10.83 -1.26
C SER A 55 -17.45 9.78 -2.21
N ALA A 56 -18.72 9.87 -2.55
CA ALA A 56 -19.39 8.94 -3.47
C ALA A 56 -18.78 8.94 -4.89
N LYS A 57 -18.27 10.08 -5.34
CA LYS A 57 -17.55 10.22 -6.61
C LYS A 57 -16.09 9.83 -6.49
N SER A 58 -15.43 10.24 -5.40
CA SER A 58 -13.99 10.09 -5.22
C SER A 58 -13.60 8.66 -4.85
N GLN A 59 -14.40 7.96 -4.07
CA GLN A 59 -14.12 6.57 -3.68
C GLN A 59 -13.91 5.65 -4.89
N PRO A 60 -14.82 5.54 -5.87
CA PRO A 60 -14.60 4.66 -7.02
C PRO A 60 -13.44 5.11 -7.91
N LEU A 61 -13.05 6.38 -7.85
CA LEU A 61 -11.95 6.91 -8.63
C LEU A 61 -10.58 6.55 -8.04
N TYR A 62 -10.44 6.63 -6.72
CA TYR A 62 -9.15 6.50 -6.04
C TYR A 62 -8.93 5.21 -5.28
N LEU A 63 -10.00 4.55 -4.80
CA LEU A 63 -9.86 3.29 -4.05
C LEU A 63 -9.26 2.18 -4.93
N ASN A 64 -8.36 1.43 -4.35
CA ASN A 64 -7.60 0.36 -5.02
C ASN A 64 -6.73 0.85 -6.21
N ARG A 65 -6.42 2.14 -6.24
CA ARG A 65 -5.49 2.73 -7.22
C ARG A 65 -4.17 3.08 -6.57
N ILE A 66 -3.12 3.04 -7.38
CA ILE A 66 -1.80 3.48 -6.96
C ILE A 66 -1.74 5.00 -7.09
N LEU A 67 -1.63 5.68 -5.97
CA LEU A 67 -1.54 7.13 -5.91
C LEU A 67 -0.13 7.56 -5.53
N GLU A 68 0.36 8.59 -6.19
CA GLU A 68 1.52 9.35 -5.76
C GLU A 68 1.02 10.67 -5.19
N ILE A 69 1.16 10.84 -3.89
CA ILE A 69 0.74 12.05 -3.19
C ILE A 69 1.95 12.89 -2.80
N GLU A 70 1.77 14.19 -2.85
CA GLU A 70 2.75 15.17 -2.38
C GLU A 70 2.10 16.05 -1.32
N GLY A 71 2.79 16.24 -0.22
CA GLY A 71 2.31 17.08 0.86
C GLY A 71 3.31 17.19 1.99
N ARG A 72 2.96 18.05 2.95
CA ARG A 72 3.75 18.26 4.15
C ARG A 72 3.61 17.07 5.10
N CYS A 73 4.72 16.61 5.64
CA CYS A 73 4.72 15.62 6.72
C CYS A 73 4.24 16.27 8.01
N GLU A 74 3.07 15.88 8.49
CA GLU A 74 2.49 16.42 9.72
C GLU A 74 2.99 15.68 10.96
N SER A 75 3.06 14.36 10.88
CA SER A 75 3.57 13.51 11.97
C SER A 75 4.05 12.16 11.45
N ILE A 76 4.85 11.49 12.27
CA ILE A 76 5.32 10.13 12.03
C ILE A 76 5.09 9.34 13.31
N GLU A 77 4.43 8.21 13.19
CA GLU A 77 4.20 7.27 14.28
C GLU A 77 4.94 5.96 14.00
N ASN A 78 5.63 5.45 15.01
CA ASN A 78 6.27 4.15 14.97
C ASN A 78 5.48 3.19 15.86
N GLN A 79 4.95 2.12 15.29
CA GLN A 79 4.24 1.08 16.02
C GLN A 79 5.03 -0.23 16.04
N GLY A 80 6.26 -0.20 16.55
CA GLY A 80 7.13 -1.36 16.66
C GLY A 80 8.35 -1.27 15.73
N ASP A 81 9.09 -2.37 15.60
CA ASP A 81 10.40 -2.36 14.96
C ASP A 81 10.40 -2.08 13.45
N SER A 82 9.25 -2.23 12.78
CA SER A 82 9.20 -2.17 11.31
C SER A 82 7.97 -1.47 10.74
N LEU A 83 7.03 -1.01 11.57
CA LEU A 83 5.78 -0.42 11.12
C LEU A 83 5.77 1.08 11.36
N PHE A 84 5.83 1.84 10.27
CA PHE A 84 5.80 3.29 10.31
C PHE A 84 4.55 3.83 9.62
N PHE A 85 3.88 4.75 10.29
CA PHE A 85 2.81 5.55 9.75
C PHE A 85 3.27 6.99 9.57
N VAL A 86 3.10 7.50 8.36
CA VAL A 86 3.41 8.89 8.03
C VAL A 86 2.11 9.59 7.67
N TYR A 87 1.83 10.69 8.34
CA TYR A 87 0.67 11.53 8.07
C TYR A 87 1.09 12.67 7.15
N ILE A 88 0.50 12.74 5.96
CA ILE A 88 0.87 13.68 4.93
C ILE A 88 -0.33 14.59 4.59
N GLY A 89 -0.07 15.88 4.51
CA GLY A 89 -1.07 16.89 4.21
C GLY A 89 -2.01 17.17 5.38
N SER A 90 -2.75 18.26 5.27
CA SER A 90 -3.77 18.63 6.25
C SER A 90 -4.89 19.40 5.56
N TYR A 91 -6.11 18.92 5.73
CA TYR A 91 -7.31 19.58 5.24
C TYR A 91 -8.44 19.36 6.25
N ASN A 92 -8.96 20.46 6.81
CA ASN A 92 -9.99 20.42 7.87
C ASN A 92 -9.64 19.51 9.05
N GLY A 93 -8.35 19.46 9.44
CA GLY A 93 -7.88 18.61 10.54
C GLY A 93 -7.65 17.14 10.19
N ALA A 94 -7.91 16.75 8.96
CA ALA A 94 -7.65 15.41 8.45
C ALA A 94 -6.32 15.34 7.69
N SER A 95 -5.73 14.16 7.64
CA SER A 95 -4.49 13.89 6.91
C SER A 95 -4.58 12.58 6.13
N VAL A 96 -3.68 12.37 5.19
CA VAL A 96 -3.52 11.08 4.53
C VAL A 96 -2.57 10.22 5.36
N LEU A 97 -3.07 9.09 5.83
CA LEU A 97 -2.29 8.08 6.55
C LEU A 97 -1.58 7.17 5.57
N CYS A 98 -0.25 7.21 5.57
CA CYS A 98 0.58 6.37 4.73
C CYS A 98 1.27 5.31 5.59
N GLN A 99 0.89 4.06 5.42
CA GLN A 99 1.59 2.93 6.02
C GLN A 99 2.78 2.55 5.13
N LEU A 100 3.98 2.68 5.66
CA LEU A 100 5.20 2.40 4.90
C LEU A 100 5.45 0.90 4.76
N GLU A 101 5.90 0.50 3.59
CA GLU A 101 6.24 -0.88 3.25
C GLU A 101 7.49 -1.36 4.00
N LYS A 102 8.41 -0.46 4.24
CA LYS A 102 9.67 -0.72 4.96
C LYS A 102 9.96 0.39 5.94
N GLY A 103 10.66 0.05 7.00
CA GLY A 103 11.19 1.04 7.94
C GLY A 103 12.07 2.08 7.24
N LEU A 104 12.07 3.28 7.79
CA LEU A 104 12.85 4.41 7.31
C LEU A 104 14.03 4.66 8.23
N ASP A 105 15.22 4.71 7.67
CA ASP A 105 16.43 5.18 8.35
C ASP A 105 17.30 5.96 7.35
N PRO A 106 17.46 7.28 7.52
CA PRO A 106 16.87 8.14 8.56
C PRO A 106 15.38 8.46 8.32
N LEU A 107 14.68 8.79 9.39
CA LEU A 107 13.30 9.27 9.30
C LEU A 107 13.27 10.67 8.65
N PRO A 108 12.28 10.95 7.78
CA PRO A 108 12.12 12.29 7.24
C PRO A 108 11.73 13.27 8.36
N PRO A 109 12.22 14.50 8.31
CA PRO A 109 11.85 15.49 9.31
C PRO A 109 10.39 15.89 9.15
N VAL A 110 9.68 15.98 10.29
CA VAL A 110 8.32 16.54 10.35
C VAL A 110 8.34 17.98 9.85
N GLY A 111 7.32 18.34 9.07
CA GLY A 111 7.20 19.66 8.47
C GLY A 111 7.80 19.80 7.08
N GLN A 112 8.52 18.81 6.59
CA GLN A 112 9.06 18.77 5.24
C GLN A 112 8.02 18.28 4.23
N ASN A 113 8.11 18.78 2.99
CA ASN A 113 7.32 18.21 1.90
C ASN A 113 7.88 16.85 1.50
N LEU A 114 6.99 15.88 1.47
CA LEU A 114 7.28 14.51 1.07
C LEU A 114 6.43 14.13 -0.14
N ARG A 115 6.97 13.22 -0.92
CA ARG A 115 6.25 12.54 -1.99
C ARG A 115 6.18 11.06 -1.66
N CYS A 116 4.97 10.53 -1.60
CA CYS A 116 4.72 9.16 -1.21
C CYS A 116 3.86 8.47 -2.27
N LYS A 117 4.25 7.27 -2.64
CA LYS A 117 3.49 6.43 -3.56
C LYS A 117 2.98 5.19 -2.82
N GLY A 118 1.71 4.89 -2.96
CA GLY A 118 1.08 3.76 -2.30
C GLY A 118 -0.28 3.42 -2.88
N LEU A 119 -0.87 2.35 -2.36
CA LEU A 119 -2.21 1.91 -2.72
C LEU A 119 -3.24 2.60 -1.82
N CYS A 120 -4.19 3.30 -2.41
CA CYS A 120 -5.31 3.89 -1.66
C CYS A 120 -6.27 2.78 -1.22
N THR A 121 -6.42 2.60 0.09
CA THR A 121 -7.19 1.51 0.68
C THR A 121 -8.50 1.96 1.31
N GLY A 122 -8.64 3.23 1.65
CA GLY A 122 -9.85 3.69 2.28
C GLY A 122 -9.95 5.19 2.47
N TYR A 123 -11.17 5.59 2.80
CA TYR A 123 -11.52 6.92 3.24
C TYR A 123 -12.43 6.80 4.45
N ASP A 124 -12.17 7.57 5.47
CA ASP A 124 -12.98 7.60 6.70
C ASP A 124 -13.84 8.87 6.71
N ASP A 125 -15.13 8.70 6.53
CA ASP A 125 -16.10 9.80 6.54
C ASP A 125 -16.19 10.52 7.91
N LEU A 126 -15.82 9.85 8.99
CA LEU A 126 -15.89 10.42 10.33
C LEU A 126 -14.73 11.39 10.60
N THR A 127 -13.54 11.01 10.22
CA THR A 127 -12.33 11.81 10.42
C THR A 127 -12.00 12.67 9.22
N GLY A 128 -12.54 12.35 8.05
CA GLY A 128 -12.23 13.00 6.77
C GLY A 128 -10.85 12.61 6.21
N GLY A 129 -10.19 11.62 6.79
CA GLY A 129 -8.87 11.15 6.41
C GLY A 129 -8.91 10.04 5.35
N ALA A 130 -7.86 9.95 4.56
CA ALA A 130 -7.64 8.86 3.62
C ALA A 130 -6.52 7.94 4.10
N SER A 131 -6.58 6.67 3.73
CA SER A 131 -5.57 5.66 4.09
C SER A 131 -4.91 5.08 2.86
N MET A 132 -3.60 4.95 2.92
CA MET A 132 -2.78 4.33 1.89
C MET A 132 -1.91 3.25 2.50
N ASP A 133 -1.78 2.13 1.81
CA ASP A 133 -0.99 0.97 2.23
C ASP A 133 0.19 0.71 1.28
N ARG A 134 1.17 -0.04 1.75
CA ARG A 134 2.39 -0.39 1.01
C ARG A 134 3.09 0.85 0.42
N CYS A 135 3.14 1.90 1.20
CA CYS A 135 3.69 3.17 0.77
C CYS A 135 5.21 3.13 0.70
N VAL A 136 5.74 3.81 -0.30
CA VAL A 136 7.17 4.08 -0.45
C VAL A 136 7.38 5.57 -0.64
N LEU A 137 8.42 6.13 -0.03
CA LEU A 137 8.80 7.52 -0.25
C LEU A 137 9.52 7.65 -1.59
N VAL A 138 9.08 8.59 -2.40
CA VAL A 138 9.67 8.91 -3.69
C VAL A 138 10.61 10.11 -3.52
N ASN A 139 11.81 10.00 -4.09
CA ASN A 139 12.83 11.08 -4.04
C ASN A 139 13.19 11.56 -2.61
N PHE A 140 13.19 10.63 -1.66
CA PHE A 140 13.75 10.88 -0.35
C PHE A 140 15.18 10.34 -0.32
N PRO A 141 16.17 11.17 0.05
CA PRO A 141 17.57 10.73 0.11
C PRO A 141 17.82 9.69 1.21
#